data_66509b34d42dbde4c1a93aa73bf29855
#
_entry.id   66509b34d42dbde4c1a93aa73bf29855
#
_cell.length_a   1.000
_cell.length_b   1.000
_cell.length_c   1.000
_cell.angle_alpha   90.00
_cell.angle_beta   90.00
_cell.angle_gamma   90.00
#
_symmetry.space_group_name_H-M   'P 1'
#
loop_
_entity.id
_entity.type
_entity.pdbx_description
1 polymer ?
#
loop_
_entity_poly.entity_id
_entity_poly.type
_entity_poly.pdbx_seq_one_letter_code
_entity_poly.pdbx_strand_id
1 'polypeptide(L)'
;MRPGIAILERCVASLDWLAARRGYRSDLPEHLITGERGEEAAFFFLRRKGFVVVARRWRFGQVPGDLDLIAWDGDVLCFIEVKTRSSKEMATASSAVDRDKRRTLRRLARHYLRQLPEPDEPNFQPPMRFDIVTVYELPGKPREINLMPAAFGWSEHE
;
A
#
# COMPACT_ATOMS: atom_id res chain seq x y z
N MET A 1 -10.28 18.20 5.25
CA MET A 1 -10.65 16.76 5.17
C MET A 1 -11.66 16.61 4.05
N ARG A 2 -11.40 15.74 3.05
CA ARG A 2 -12.30 15.55 1.89
C ARG A 2 -13.50 14.69 2.34
N PRO A 3 -14.72 15.24 2.50
CA PRO A 3 -15.87 14.54 3.10
C PRO A 3 -16.27 13.26 2.35
N GLY A 4 -16.07 13.23 1.04
CA GLY A 4 -16.41 12.06 0.22
C GLY A 4 -15.63 10.78 0.55
N ILE A 5 -14.40 10.89 1.06
CA ILE A 5 -13.56 9.72 1.39
C ILE A 5 -14.09 9.02 2.64
N ALA A 6 -14.49 9.79 3.66
CA ALA A 6 -15.07 9.22 4.88
C ALA A 6 -16.41 8.52 4.61
N ILE A 7 -17.20 9.04 3.67
CA ILE A 7 -18.47 8.42 3.25
C ILE A 7 -18.18 7.09 2.54
N LEU A 8 -17.21 7.07 1.61
CA LEU A 8 -16.86 5.86 0.85
C LEU A 8 -16.34 4.76 1.79
N GLU A 9 -15.45 5.11 2.74
CA GLU A 9 -14.93 4.17 3.74
C GLU A 9 -16.07 3.57 4.61
N ARG A 10 -17.03 4.38 5.01
CA ARG A 10 -18.22 3.91 5.76
C ARG A 10 -19.12 3.01 4.92
N CYS A 11 -19.30 3.30 3.64
CA CYS A 11 -20.06 2.46 2.72
C CYS A 11 -19.41 1.09 2.56
N VAL A 12 -18.09 1.02 2.36
CA VAL A 12 -17.36 -0.25 2.24
C VAL A 12 -17.47 -1.06 3.53
N ALA A 13 -17.22 -0.45 4.69
CA ALA A 13 -17.38 -1.11 5.99
C ALA A 13 -18.83 -1.62 6.24
N SER A 14 -19.84 -0.89 5.74
CA SER A 14 -21.23 -1.31 5.85
C SER A 14 -21.55 -2.50 4.94
N LEU A 15 -20.97 -2.55 3.75
CA LEU A 15 -21.10 -3.69 2.83
C LEU A 15 -20.44 -4.95 3.38
N ASP A 16 -19.25 -4.83 3.96
CA ASP A 16 -18.56 -5.94 4.63
C ASP A 16 -19.39 -6.49 5.81
N TRP A 17 -19.97 -5.60 6.62
CA TRP A 17 -20.84 -5.99 7.72
C TRP A 17 -22.10 -6.72 7.23
N LEU A 18 -22.75 -6.24 6.14
CA LEU A 18 -23.89 -6.88 5.52
C LEU A 18 -23.56 -8.25 4.93
N ALA A 19 -22.40 -8.37 4.27
CA ALA A 19 -21.91 -9.63 3.72
C ALA A 19 -21.67 -10.67 4.83
N ALA A 20 -21.00 -10.27 5.91
CA ALA A 20 -20.78 -11.13 7.08
C ALA A 20 -22.09 -11.59 7.74
N ARG A 21 -23.08 -10.70 7.81
CA ARG A 21 -24.39 -11.01 8.40
C ARG A 21 -25.24 -11.97 7.56
N ARG A 22 -25.01 -12.00 6.23
CA ARG A 22 -25.64 -12.95 5.29
C ARG A 22 -24.90 -14.28 5.18
N GLY A 23 -23.89 -14.53 6.04
CA GLY A 23 -23.13 -15.76 6.05
C GLY A 23 -22.10 -15.84 4.93
N TYR A 24 -21.84 -14.74 4.22
CA TYR A 24 -20.73 -14.66 3.29
C TYR A 24 -19.42 -14.64 4.09
N ARG A 25 -18.90 -15.83 4.38
CA ARG A 25 -17.55 -16.00 4.88
C ARG A 25 -16.64 -16.14 3.67
N SER A 26 -15.60 -15.32 3.63
CA SER A 26 -14.50 -15.53 2.70
C SER A 26 -13.86 -16.88 3.06
N ASP A 27 -13.77 -17.80 2.10
CA ASP A 27 -13.03 -19.07 2.25
C ASP A 27 -11.51 -18.87 2.28
N LEU A 28 -11.07 -17.60 2.29
CA LEU A 28 -9.66 -17.25 2.34
C LEU A 28 -9.09 -17.48 3.76
N PRO A 29 -7.84 -17.94 3.85
CA PRO A 29 -7.12 -18.02 5.12
C PRO A 29 -7.12 -16.68 5.86
N GLU A 30 -7.22 -16.71 7.19
CA GLU A 30 -7.36 -15.53 8.05
C GLU A 30 -6.25 -14.48 7.82
N HIS A 31 -5.01 -14.91 7.58
CA HIS A 31 -3.90 -14.01 7.30
C HIS A 31 -4.05 -13.25 5.98
N LEU A 32 -4.72 -13.83 4.96
CA LEU A 32 -5.01 -13.13 3.70
C LEU A 32 -6.11 -12.10 3.89
N ILE A 33 -7.15 -12.43 4.66
CA ILE A 33 -8.23 -11.50 5.01
C ILE A 33 -7.65 -10.30 5.79
N THR A 34 -6.77 -10.57 6.74
CA THR A 34 -6.09 -9.53 7.52
C THR A 34 -5.20 -8.65 6.62
N GLY A 35 -4.48 -9.24 5.68
CA GLY A 35 -3.70 -8.51 4.68
C GLY A 35 -4.56 -7.58 3.82
N GLU A 36 -5.67 -8.09 3.27
CA GLU A 36 -6.61 -7.31 2.45
C GLU A 36 -7.22 -6.13 3.20
N ARG A 37 -7.63 -6.33 4.45
CA ARG A 37 -8.14 -5.26 5.33
C ARG A 37 -7.09 -4.22 5.63
N GLY A 38 -5.84 -4.65 5.82
CA GLY A 38 -4.72 -3.74 6.02
C GLY A 38 -4.44 -2.86 4.81
N GLU A 39 -4.42 -3.44 3.61
CA GLU A 39 -4.24 -2.69 2.36
C GLU A 39 -5.39 -1.69 2.12
N GLU A 40 -6.64 -2.09 2.41
CA GLU A 40 -7.79 -1.20 2.32
C GLU A 40 -7.69 -0.03 3.31
N ALA A 41 -7.32 -0.32 4.55
CA ALA A 41 -7.10 0.70 5.56
C ALA A 41 -5.98 1.67 5.18
N ALA A 42 -4.87 1.15 4.61
CA ALA A 42 -3.77 1.96 4.09
C ALA A 42 -4.22 2.85 2.92
N PHE A 43 -5.03 2.32 1.98
CA PHE A 43 -5.61 3.08 0.89
C PHE A 43 -6.39 4.30 1.39
N PHE A 44 -7.35 4.12 2.32
CA PHE A 44 -8.14 5.22 2.84
C PHE A 44 -7.31 6.20 3.66
N PHE A 45 -6.33 5.71 4.43
CA PHE A 45 -5.41 6.54 5.18
C PHE A 45 -4.62 7.48 4.25
N LEU A 46 -4.03 6.97 3.17
CA LEU A 46 -3.28 7.75 2.20
C LEU A 46 -4.17 8.77 1.49
N ARG A 47 -5.37 8.37 1.08
CA ARG A 47 -6.35 9.27 0.47
C ARG A 47 -6.73 10.43 1.40
N ARG A 48 -6.88 10.18 2.71
CA ARG A 48 -7.12 11.24 3.71
C ARG A 48 -5.92 12.19 3.85
N LYS A 49 -4.70 11.68 3.69
CA LYS A 49 -3.47 12.48 3.67
C LYS A 49 -3.25 13.28 2.38
N GLY A 50 -4.10 13.10 1.37
CA GLY A 50 -4.01 13.85 0.12
C GLY A 50 -3.36 13.08 -1.04
N PHE A 51 -2.89 11.86 -0.83
CA PHE A 51 -2.34 11.04 -1.90
C PHE A 51 -3.39 10.72 -2.96
N VAL A 52 -2.96 10.71 -4.23
CA VAL A 52 -3.77 10.25 -5.37
C VAL A 52 -3.35 8.82 -5.69
N VAL A 53 -4.06 7.82 -5.18
CA VAL A 53 -3.78 6.41 -5.47
C VAL A 53 -4.21 6.10 -6.90
N VAL A 54 -3.29 5.61 -7.72
CA VAL A 54 -3.46 5.33 -9.15
C VAL A 54 -3.48 3.84 -9.47
N ALA A 55 -2.90 2.99 -8.62
CA ALA A 55 -2.98 1.54 -8.76
C ALA A 55 -2.99 0.84 -7.41
N ARG A 56 -3.58 -0.37 -7.39
CA ARG A 56 -3.59 -1.29 -6.24
C ARG A 56 -3.23 -2.68 -6.74
N ARG A 57 -2.41 -3.43 -5.97
CA ARG A 57 -1.98 -4.80 -6.27
C ARG A 57 -1.48 -4.94 -7.72
N TRP A 58 -0.66 -3.98 -8.13
CA TRP A 58 -0.17 -3.95 -9.49
C TRP A 58 0.86 -5.04 -9.74
N ARG A 59 0.68 -5.79 -10.81
CA ARG A 59 1.52 -6.92 -11.22
C ARG A 59 2.02 -6.74 -12.64
N PHE A 60 3.13 -7.37 -12.95
CA PHE A 60 3.70 -7.36 -14.29
C PHE A 60 4.14 -8.75 -14.74
N GLY A 61 3.38 -9.34 -15.69
CA GLY A 61 3.73 -10.59 -16.35
C GLY A 61 4.13 -11.70 -15.38
N GLN A 62 5.32 -12.28 -15.62
CA GLN A 62 5.88 -13.37 -14.82
C GLN A 62 6.75 -12.89 -13.64
N VAL A 63 6.82 -11.60 -13.37
CA VAL A 63 7.56 -11.08 -12.21
C VAL A 63 6.79 -11.46 -10.94
N PRO A 64 7.38 -12.26 -10.03
CA PRO A 64 6.69 -12.66 -8.80
C PRO A 64 6.44 -11.45 -7.89
N GLY A 65 5.29 -11.47 -7.19
CA GLY A 65 4.88 -10.41 -6.28
C GLY A 65 4.07 -9.30 -6.96
N ASP A 66 3.81 -8.27 -6.18
CA ASP A 66 3.02 -7.10 -6.54
C ASP A 66 3.52 -5.84 -5.85
N LEU A 67 3.07 -4.68 -6.34
CA LEU A 67 3.12 -3.40 -5.66
C LEU A 67 1.74 -3.17 -5.02
N ASP A 68 1.69 -3.13 -3.69
CA ASP A 68 0.43 -3.04 -2.96
C ASP A 68 -0.34 -1.79 -3.35
N LEU A 69 0.33 -0.61 -3.34
CA LEU A 69 -0.24 0.65 -3.76
C LEU A 69 0.78 1.48 -4.57
N ILE A 70 0.29 2.17 -5.59
CA ILE A 70 1.04 3.20 -6.32
C ILE A 70 0.24 4.49 -6.21
N ALA A 71 0.90 5.58 -5.78
CA ALA A 71 0.22 6.83 -5.52
C ALA A 71 1.11 8.05 -5.81
N TRP A 72 0.48 9.18 -6.09
CA TRP A 72 1.13 10.49 -6.13
C TRP A 72 0.96 11.20 -4.78
N ASP A 73 2.06 11.75 -4.26
CA ASP A 73 2.10 12.68 -3.14
C ASP A 73 2.60 14.03 -3.68
N GLY A 74 1.67 14.91 -4.07
CA GLY A 74 2.00 16.04 -4.92
C GLY A 74 2.60 15.56 -6.24
N ASP A 75 3.84 15.97 -6.52
CA ASP A 75 4.58 15.62 -7.74
C ASP A 75 5.48 14.38 -7.59
N VAL A 76 5.48 13.74 -6.43
CA VAL A 76 6.31 12.57 -6.13
C VAL A 76 5.52 11.28 -6.37
N LEU A 77 6.03 10.40 -7.21
CA LEU A 77 5.47 9.06 -7.42
C LEU A 77 5.97 8.10 -6.33
N CYS A 78 5.03 7.55 -5.56
CA CYS A 78 5.30 6.69 -4.42
C CYS A 78 4.92 5.24 -4.73
N PHE A 79 5.87 4.31 -4.55
CA PHE A 79 5.64 2.87 -4.55
C PHE A 79 5.53 2.43 -3.09
N ILE A 80 4.37 1.93 -2.69
CA ILE A 80 4.02 1.77 -1.28
C ILE A 80 3.80 0.29 -0.97
N GLU A 81 4.56 -0.23 -0.02
CA GLU A 81 4.38 -1.55 0.58
C GLU A 81 3.54 -1.43 1.84
N VAL A 82 2.55 -2.30 2.01
CA VAL A 82 1.68 -2.34 3.19
C VAL A 82 2.03 -3.52 4.07
N LYS A 83 2.23 -3.28 5.37
CA LYS A 83 2.50 -4.31 6.37
C LYS A 83 1.43 -4.30 7.45
N THR A 84 0.62 -5.34 7.51
CA THR A 84 -0.33 -5.54 8.62
C THR A 84 0.34 -6.28 9.75
N ARG A 85 0.15 -5.83 10.99
CA ARG A 85 0.75 -6.37 12.21
C ARG A 85 -0.32 -6.59 13.27
N SER A 86 -0.34 -7.79 13.84
CA SER A 86 -1.21 -8.13 14.98
C SER A 86 -0.53 -7.95 16.34
N SER A 87 0.77 -7.64 16.36
CA SER A 87 1.55 -7.34 17.57
C SER A 87 2.46 -6.14 17.33
N LYS A 88 2.83 -5.42 18.41
CA LYS A 88 3.85 -4.35 18.40
C LYS A 88 5.26 -4.88 18.65
N GLU A 89 5.46 -6.20 18.64
CA GLU A 89 6.80 -6.76 18.83
C GLU A 89 7.76 -6.26 17.75
N MET A 90 8.91 -5.84 18.25
CA MET A 90 9.93 -4.98 17.68
C MET A 90 10.56 -5.48 16.36
N ALA A 91 9.81 -5.42 15.25
CA ALA A 91 10.48 -5.28 13.98
C ALA A 91 10.37 -3.80 13.56
N THR A 92 11.49 -3.10 13.47
CA THR A 92 11.51 -1.76 12.88
C THR A 92 10.82 -1.82 11.51
N ALA A 93 10.02 -0.82 11.15
CA ALA A 93 9.26 -0.83 9.89
C ALA A 93 10.16 -1.07 8.66
N SER A 94 11.43 -0.64 8.72
CA SER A 94 12.42 -0.87 7.67
C SER A 94 12.95 -2.31 7.63
N SER A 95 13.02 -3.03 8.76
CA SER A 95 13.37 -4.46 8.79
C SER A 95 12.22 -5.36 8.35
N ALA A 96 11.02 -4.79 8.23
CA ALA A 96 9.82 -5.52 7.79
C ALA A 96 9.82 -5.86 6.29
N VAL A 97 10.66 -5.17 5.50
CA VAL A 97 10.84 -5.47 4.07
C VAL A 97 12.25 -5.98 3.88
N ASP A 98 12.38 -7.29 3.74
CA ASP A 98 13.67 -7.93 3.54
C ASP A 98 14.31 -7.54 2.19
N ARG A 99 15.58 -7.88 2.03
CA ARG A 99 16.37 -7.52 0.83
C ARG A 99 15.72 -8.04 -0.46
N ASP A 100 15.19 -9.25 -0.46
CA ASP A 100 14.62 -9.87 -1.65
C ASP A 100 13.29 -9.21 -2.04
N LYS A 101 12.47 -8.86 -1.05
CA LYS A 101 11.25 -8.08 -1.30
C LYS A 101 11.58 -6.69 -1.85
N ARG A 102 12.59 -5.97 -1.31
CA ARG A 102 13.02 -4.66 -1.85
C ARG A 102 13.49 -4.78 -3.30
N ARG A 103 14.26 -5.84 -3.63
CA ARG A 103 14.69 -6.12 -5.01
C ARG A 103 13.48 -6.34 -5.93
N THR A 104 12.50 -7.10 -5.48
CA THR A 104 11.25 -7.34 -6.22
C THR A 104 10.47 -6.04 -6.44
N LEU A 105 10.28 -5.22 -5.40
CA LEU A 105 9.58 -3.94 -5.50
C LEU A 105 10.27 -2.99 -6.48
N ARG A 106 11.62 -2.87 -6.43
CA ARG A 106 12.39 -2.06 -7.39
C ARG A 106 12.22 -2.55 -8.83
N ARG A 107 12.20 -3.89 -9.03
CA ARG A 107 12.01 -4.48 -10.35
C ARG A 107 10.61 -4.17 -10.89
N LEU A 108 9.58 -4.35 -10.09
CA LEU A 108 8.20 -4.03 -10.46
C LEU A 108 8.03 -2.53 -10.74
N ALA A 109 8.59 -1.67 -9.90
CA ALA A 109 8.53 -0.22 -10.09
C ALA A 109 9.17 0.20 -11.43
N ARG A 110 10.32 -0.37 -11.82
CA ARG A 110 10.94 -0.11 -13.14
C ARG A 110 10.03 -0.54 -14.30
N HIS A 111 9.30 -1.66 -14.16
CA HIS A 111 8.35 -2.07 -15.18
C HIS A 111 7.14 -1.13 -15.25
N TYR A 112 6.64 -0.66 -14.11
CA TYR A 112 5.57 0.33 -14.07
C TYR A 112 5.96 1.63 -14.78
N LEU A 113 7.15 2.15 -14.49
CA LEU A 113 7.67 3.38 -15.09
C LEU A 113 7.78 3.31 -16.62
N ARG A 114 8.14 2.15 -17.16
CA ARG A 114 8.20 1.94 -18.62
C ARG A 114 6.84 1.92 -19.31
N GLN A 115 5.75 1.81 -18.55
CA GLN A 115 4.38 1.85 -19.07
C GLN A 115 3.75 3.24 -18.98
N LEU A 116 4.41 4.17 -18.28
CA LEU A 116 3.96 5.56 -18.25
C LEU A 116 4.09 6.15 -19.66
N PRO A 117 3.14 7.03 -20.06
CA PRO A 117 3.29 7.80 -21.28
C PRO A 117 4.62 8.55 -21.29
N GLU A 118 5.20 8.70 -22.48
CA GLU A 118 6.37 9.58 -22.62
C GLU A 118 5.98 10.99 -22.17
N PRO A 119 6.79 11.60 -21.32
CA PRO A 119 6.51 12.96 -20.87
C PRO A 119 6.68 13.96 -22.01
N ASP A 120 5.90 15.04 -21.98
CA ASP A 120 6.01 16.13 -22.97
C ASP A 120 7.41 16.76 -23.00
N GLU A 121 8.11 16.71 -21.86
CA GLU A 121 9.51 17.12 -21.76
C GLU A 121 10.45 15.90 -21.93
N PRO A 122 11.36 15.92 -22.93
CA PRO A 122 12.34 14.85 -23.10
C PRO A 122 13.18 14.63 -21.82
N ASN A 123 13.26 13.36 -21.37
CA ASN A 123 13.98 12.93 -20.17
C ASN A 123 13.39 13.39 -18.81
N PHE A 124 12.19 13.93 -18.77
CA PHE A 124 11.53 14.17 -17.49
C PHE A 124 11.24 12.85 -16.79
N GLN A 125 11.72 12.70 -15.58
CA GLN A 125 11.30 11.63 -14.66
C GLN A 125 10.81 12.28 -13.38
N PRO A 126 9.58 11.98 -12.93
CA PRO A 126 9.11 12.50 -11.67
C PRO A 126 10.01 12.03 -10.53
N PRO A 127 10.20 12.79 -9.48
CA PRO A 127 10.82 12.29 -8.27
C PRO A 127 10.02 11.09 -7.75
N MET A 128 10.73 10.07 -7.26
CA MET A 128 10.13 8.79 -6.89
C MET A 128 10.71 8.28 -5.59
N ARG A 129 9.87 7.58 -4.80
CA ARG A 129 10.31 6.97 -3.55
C ARG A 129 9.59 5.66 -3.25
N PHE A 130 10.18 4.86 -2.37
CA PHE A 130 9.54 3.68 -1.79
C PHE A 130 9.11 3.99 -0.36
N ASP A 131 7.83 3.85 -0.09
CA ASP A 131 7.23 4.09 1.22
C ASP A 131 6.76 2.77 1.84
N ILE A 132 6.69 2.74 3.17
CA ILE A 132 6.07 1.63 3.90
C ILE A 132 4.90 2.18 4.72
N VAL A 133 3.75 1.54 4.60
CA VAL A 133 2.60 1.77 5.49
C VAL A 133 2.46 0.57 6.41
N THR A 134 2.57 0.80 7.71
CA THR A 134 2.32 -0.24 8.70
C THR A 134 0.94 -0.04 9.32
N VAL A 135 0.12 -1.09 9.26
CA VAL A 135 -1.21 -1.13 9.85
C VAL A 135 -1.18 -2.06 11.06
N TYR A 136 -1.40 -1.53 12.25
CA TYR A 136 -1.47 -2.30 13.49
C TYR A 136 -2.93 -2.61 13.81
N GLU A 137 -3.27 -3.90 13.81
CA GLU A 137 -4.56 -4.44 14.22
C GLU A 137 -4.39 -5.22 15.53
N LEU A 138 -4.36 -4.49 16.64
CA LEU A 138 -4.14 -5.09 17.96
C LEU A 138 -5.49 -5.44 18.60
N PRO A 139 -5.64 -6.63 19.19
CA PRO A 139 -6.87 -7.02 19.87
C PRO A 139 -7.31 -5.99 20.92
N GLY A 140 -8.55 -5.55 20.86
CA GLY A 140 -9.13 -4.59 21.82
C GLY A 140 -8.59 -3.17 21.74
N LYS A 141 -7.81 -2.82 20.72
CA LYS A 141 -7.28 -1.46 20.51
C LYS A 141 -7.76 -0.87 19.18
N PRO A 142 -7.89 0.44 19.09
CA PRO A 142 -8.12 1.11 17.81
C PRO A 142 -6.98 0.79 16.84
N ARG A 143 -7.31 0.68 15.54
CA ARG A 143 -6.33 0.53 14.47
C ARG A 143 -5.40 1.74 14.43
N GLU A 144 -4.11 1.48 14.41
CA GLU A 144 -3.06 2.49 14.26
C GLU A 144 -2.39 2.30 12.91
N ILE A 145 -2.16 3.40 12.15
CA ILE A 145 -1.53 3.36 10.83
C ILE A 145 -0.40 4.36 10.80
N ASN A 146 0.78 3.86 10.44
CA ASN A 146 2.01 4.65 10.35
C ASN A 146 2.53 4.62 8.91
N LEU A 147 2.86 5.80 8.37
CA LEU A 147 3.55 5.97 7.10
C LEU A 147 5.03 6.28 7.36
N MET A 148 5.90 5.50 6.76
CA MET A 148 7.33 5.75 6.66
C MET A 148 7.66 6.13 5.21
N PRO A 149 7.79 7.42 4.89
CA PRO A 149 8.20 7.85 3.56
C PRO A 149 9.69 7.57 3.34
N ALA A 150 10.08 7.33 2.08
CA ALA A 150 11.46 7.04 1.67
C ALA A 150 12.12 5.94 2.52
N ALA A 151 11.39 4.86 2.79
CA ALA A 151 11.83 3.78 3.67
C ALA A 151 13.08 3.04 3.16
N PHE A 152 13.33 3.06 1.86
CA PHE A 152 14.53 2.53 1.22
C PHE A 152 14.72 3.16 -0.18
N GLY A 153 15.97 3.16 -0.65
CA GLY A 153 16.35 3.77 -1.92
C GLY A 153 16.26 2.83 -3.12
N TRP A 154 16.64 3.36 -4.30
CA TRP A 154 16.69 2.62 -5.57
C TRP A 154 17.89 1.70 -5.69
N SER A 155 18.95 1.92 -4.95
CA SER A 155 20.14 1.09 -4.86
C SER A 155 20.13 0.22 -3.59
N GLU A 156 20.98 -0.83 -3.57
CA GLU A 156 21.14 -1.67 -2.37
C GLU A 156 21.99 -0.99 -1.29
N HIS A 157 22.62 0.15 -1.61
CA HIS A 157 23.56 0.89 -0.76
C HIS A 157 22.99 2.20 -0.20
N GLU A 158 21.71 2.48 -0.49
CA GLU A 158 20.95 3.60 0.10
C GLU A 158 20.05 3.17 1.24
#